data_045c784e514aab8b0661ab64778d1843
#
_entry.id   045c784e514aab8b0661ab64778d1843
#
_cell.length_a   1.000
_cell.length_b   1.000
_cell.length_c   1.000
_cell.angle_alpha   90.00
_cell.angle_beta   90.00
_cell.angle_gamma   90.00
#
_symmetry.space_group_name_H-M   'P 1'
#
loop_
_entity.id
_entity.type
_entity.pdbx_description
1 polymer ?
#
loop_
_entity_poly.entity_id
_entity_poly.type
_entity_poly.pdbx_seq_one_letter_code
_entity_poly.pdbx_strand_id
1 'polypeptide(L)'
;MKREKDRYNLVIDNPVLEEYNRYYFLQHPKAKKKPIAHPYHESINVWMIMKRPMMNALKQRWKDFIKWHITQLGFSELHINKCEISQVVYYPTNRRHDIDNSVPKFILDGLTESGMIIDDDSRHVTRLTLECYVDKENPRTELTIKLLK
;
A
#
# COMPACT_ATOMS: atom_id res chain seq x y z
N MET A 1 -17.07 12.51 -25.57
CA MET A 1 -17.09 11.32 -24.69
C MET A 1 -15.84 11.29 -23.82
N LYS A 2 -16.03 11.29 -22.50
CA LYS A 2 -14.90 11.05 -21.59
C LYS A 2 -14.59 9.56 -21.63
N ARG A 3 -13.38 9.19 -22.03
CA ARG A 3 -12.90 7.83 -21.83
C ARG A 3 -12.77 7.59 -20.33
N GLU A 4 -13.47 6.59 -19.80
CA GLU A 4 -13.21 6.14 -18.45
C GLU A 4 -11.76 5.66 -18.34
N LYS A 5 -11.13 6.07 -17.26
CA LYS A 5 -9.78 5.65 -16.95
C LYS A 5 -9.81 4.17 -16.60
N ASP A 6 -9.00 3.36 -17.28
CA ASP A 6 -8.93 1.92 -17.02
C ASP A 6 -7.80 1.50 -16.09
N ARG A 7 -6.91 2.42 -15.75
CA ARG A 7 -5.76 2.19 -14.86
C ARG A 7 -5.56 3.33 -13.89
N TYR A 8 -5.19 2.98 -12.67
CA TYR A 8 -4.85 3.92 -11.61
C TYR A 8 -3.50 3.53 -11.03
N ASN A 9 -2.60 4.49 -10.88
CA ASN A 9 -1.26 4.28 -10.36
C ASN A 9 -1.11 4.94 -9.00
N LEU A 10 -0.50 4.19 -8.06
CA LEU A 10 -0.17 4.67 -6.73
C LEU A 10 1.33 4.53 -6.55
N VAL A 11 1.98 5.54 -6.00
CA VAL A 11 3.39 5.48 -5.62
C VAL A 11 3.49 5.77 -4.14
N ILE A 12 4.17 4.87 -3.42
CA ILE A 12 4.52 5.07 -2.01
C ILE A 12 6.04 5.20 -1.98
N ASP A 13 6.52 6.41 -1.76
CA ASP A 13 7.95 6.73 -1.68
C ASP A 13 8.23 7.56 -0.43
N ASN A 14 9.49 7.91 -0.21
CA ASN A 14 9.86 8.70 0.96
C ASN A 14 9.20 10.09 0.99
N PRO A 15 9.10 10.83 -0.13
CA PRO A 15 8.36 12.10 -0.10
C PRO A 15 6.90 11.96 0.33
N VAL A 16 6.21 10.92 -0.12
CA VAL A 16 4.82 10.64 0.30
C VAL A 16 4.78 10.35 1.79
N LEU A 17 5.70 9.53 2.30
CA LEU A 17 5.77 9.21 3.73
C LEU A 17 6.07 10.45 4.58
N GLU A 18 6.91 11.36 4.09
CA GLU A 18 7.21 12.61 4.80
C GLU A 18 5.96 13.49 4.94
N GLU A 19 5.16 13.60 3.87
CA GLU A 19 3.89 14.32 3.93
C GLU A 19 2.93 13.68 4.92
N TYR A 20 2.81 12.35 4.88
CA TYR A 20 1.95 11.63 5.82
C TYR A 20 2.44 11.78 7.25
N ASN A 21 3.75 11.73 7.50
CA ASN A 21 4.32 11.91 8.83
C ASN A 21 3.95 13.29 9.41
N ARG A 22 4.02 14.35 8.60
CA ARG A 22 3.59 15.69 9.04
C ARG A 22 2.12 15.69 9.47
N TYR A 23 1.26 15.12 8.64
CA TYR A 23 -0.16 14.98 8.95
C TYR A 23 -0.38 14.15 10.22
N TYR A 24 0.28 12.99 10.31
CA TYR A 24 0.13 12.06 11.44
C TYR A 24 0.53 12.71 12.76
N PHE A 25 1.67 13.39 12.83
CA PHE A 25 2.12 14.02 14.07
C PHE A 25 1.28 15.22 14.48
N LEU A 26 0.62 15.89 13.54
CA LEU A 26 -0.38 16.91 13.88
C LEU A 26 -1.60 16.30 14.54
N GLN A 27 -2.03 15.13 14.09
CA GLN A 27 -3.17 14.40 14.65
C GLN A 27 -2.81 13.69 15.97
N HIS A 28 -1.53 13.37 16.15
CA HIS A 28 -1.02 12.60 17.30
C HIS A 28 0.17 13.33 17.95
N PRO A 29 -0.09 14.46 18.67
CA PRO A 29 1.01 15.30 19.18
C PRO A 29 1.93 14.60 20.17
N LYS A 30 1.46 13.54 20.83
CA LYS A 30 2.25 12.78 21.80
C LYS A 30 3.03 11.62 21.18
N ALA A 31 2.79 11.29 19.91
CA ALA A 31 3.47 10.21 19.24
C ALA A 31 4.93 10.58 19.00
N LYS A 32 5.83 9.61 19.18
CA LYS A 32 7.28 9.79 19.01
C LYS A 32 7.85 9.02 17.84
N LYS A 33 7.10 8.02 17.34
CA LYS A 33 7.54 7.16 16.25
C LYS A 33 6.74 7.43 14.99
N LYS A 34 7.42 7.34 13.84
CA LYS A 34 6.77 7.40 12.55
C LYS A 34 5.79 6.23 12.41
N PRO A 35 4.59 6.44 11.85
CA PRO A 35 3.60 5.37 11.72
C PRO A 35 4.01 4.29 10.71
N ILE A 36 4.68 4.68 9.63
CA ILE A 36 5.16 3.78 8.58
C ILE A 36 6.67 3.92 8.48
N ALA A 37 7.39 2.81 8.68
CA ALA A 37 8.85 2.81 8.75
C ALA A 37 9.52 2.90 7.37
N HIS A 38 8.93 2.26 6.35
CA HIS A 38 9.54 2.13 5.03
C HIS A 38 8.49 2.32 3.93
N PRO A 39 8.88 2.76 2.71
CA PRO A 39 7.95 2.90 1.60
C PRO A 39 7.61 1.55 0.95
N TYR A 40 7.67 0.47 1.70
CA TYR A 40 7.26 -0.87 1.27
C TYR A 40 6.73 -1.66 2.46
N HIS A 41 5.84 -2.60 2.16
CA HIS A 41 5.20 -3.42 3.18
C HIS A 41 6.23 -4.34 3.88
N GLU A 42 6.02 -4.60 5.16
CA GLU A 42 6.84 -5.54 5.92
C GLU A 42 6.76 -6.93 5.27
N SER A 43 7.88 -7.67 5.35
CA SER A 43 7.94 -9.05 4.91
C SER A 43 6.93 -9.91 5.69
N ILE A 44 6.33 -10.87 5.00
CA ILE A 44 5.44 -11.86 5.62
C ILE A 44 6.14 -12.58 6.80
N ASN A 45 7.44 -12.83 6.69
CA ASN A 45 8.23 -13.45 7.74
C ASN A 45 8.31 -12.59 9.01
N VAL A 46 8.14 -11.28 8.88
CA VAL A 46 8.16 -10.35 9.99
C VAL A 46 6.76 -10.26 10.65
N TRP A 47 5.72 -9.95 9.86
CA TRP A 47 4.41 -9.68 10.46
C TRP A 47 3.65 -10.94 10.88
N MET A 48 3.92 -12.09 10.27
CA MET A 48 3.26 -13.34 10.67
C MET A 48 3.67 -13.84 12.04
N ILE A 49 4.87 -13.50 12.51
CA ILE A 49 5.37 -13.95 13.82
C ILE A 49 5.12 -12.92 14.92
N MET A 50 4.55 -11.78 14.59
CA MET A 50 4.21 -10.76 15.59
C MET A 50 3.11 -11.26 16.52
N LYS A 51 3.14 -10.84 17.78
CA LYS A 51 2.01 -11.01 18.67
C LYS A 51 0.80 -10.28 18.11
N ARG A 52 -0.37 -10.85 18.29
CA ARG A 52 -1.61 -10.34 17.70
C ARG A 52 -1.86 -8.84 17.90
N PRO A 53 -1.70 -8.27 19.12
CA PRO A 53 -1.90 -6.84 19.30
C PRO A 53 -0.92 -5.99 18.47
N MET A 54 0.34 -6.41 18.34
CA MET A 54 1.34 -5.71 17.53
C MET A 54 1.02 -5.80 16.04
N MET A 55 0.61 -6.97 15.57
CA MET A 55 0.21 -7.17 14.17
C MET A 55 -1.01 -6.32 13.84
N ASN A 56 -2.01 -6.30 14.72
CA ASN A 56 -3.21 -5.48 14.51
C ASN A 56 -2.89 -3.98 14.48
N ALA A 57 -1.96 -3.54 15.32
CA ALA A 57 -1.50 -2.14 15.31
C ALA A 57 -0.78 -1.79 14.01
N LEU A 58 0.10 -2.66 13.52
CA LEU A 58 0.78 -2.49 12.24
C LEU A 58 -0.22 -2.43 11.08
N LYS A 59 -1.16 -3.37 11.06
CA LYS A 59 -2.23 -3.41 10.07
C LYS A 59 -3.01 -2.09 10.05
N GLN A 60 -3.40 -1.59 11.24
CA GLN A 60 -4.17 -0.35 11.34
C GLN A 60 -3.38 0.86 10.85
N ARG A 61 -2.08 0.92 11.16
CA ARG A 61 -1.22 2.01 10.66
C ARG A 61 -1.15 2.02 9.13
N TRP A 62 -1.02 0.85 8.50
CA TRP A 62 -1.05 0.76 7.03
C TRP A 62 -2.39 1.16 6.45
N LYS A 63 -3.49 0.70 7.05
CA LYS A 63 -4.85 1.04 6.60
C LYS A 63 -5.09 2.55 6.67
N ASP A 64 -4.71 3.17 7.78
CA ASP A 64 -4.87 4.62 7.96
C ASP A 64 -4.03 5.41 6.94
N PHE A 65 -2.79 5.00 6.70
CA PHE A 65 -1.93 5.62 5.71
C PHE A 65 -2.50 5.49 4.30
N ILE A 66 -2.88 4.30 3.90
CA ILE A 66 -3.42 4.06 2.55
C ILE A 66 -4.71 4.85 2.35
N LYS A 67 -5.58 4.88 3.34
CA LYS A 67 -6.82 5.68 3.28
C LYS A 67 -6.52 7.16 3.07
N TRP A 68 -5.55 7.70 3.80
CA TRP A 68 -5.11 9.08 3.61
C TRP A 68 -4.57 9.29 2.19
N HIS A 69 -3.69 8.41 1.72
CA HIS A 69 -3.06 8.53 0.40
C HIS A 69 -4.10 8.46 -0.73
N ILE A 70 -5.00 7.50 -0.66
CA ILE A 70 -6.09 7.35 -1.63
C ILE A 70 -6.98 8.59 -1.64
N THR A 71 -7.30 9.15 -0.48
CA THR A 71 -8.09 10.37 -0.37
C THR A 71 -7.37 11.56 -1.02
N GLN A 72 -6.06 11.70 -0.78
CA GLN A 72 -5.27 12.77 -1.39
C GLN A 72 -5.24 12.65 -2.92
N LEU A 73 -5.22 11.45 -3.45
CA LEU A 73 -5.22 11.19 -4.90
C LEU A 73 -6.62 11.33 -5.54
N GLY A 74 -7.67 11.44 -4.74
CA GLY A 74 -9.03 11.55 -5.25
C GLY A 74 -9.64 10.22 -5.70
N PHE A 75 -9.17 9.10 -5.18
CA PHE A 75 -9.59 7.76 -5.60
C PHE A 75 -10.53 7.06 -4.62
N SER A 76 -10.98 7.74 -3.56
CA SER A 76 -11.79 7.12 -2.49
C SER A 76 -13.21 6.73 -2.91
N GLU A 77 -13.73 7.29 -4.00
CA GLU A 77 -15.10 7.03 -4.45
C GLU A 77 -15.17 6.12 -5.70
N LEU A 78 -14.06 5.47 -6.05
CA LEU A 78 -14.01 4.66 -7.27
C LEU A 78 -14.80 3.35 -7.15
N HIS A 79 -14.79 2.70 -5.99
CA HIS A 79 -15.50 1.45 -5.70
C HIS A 79 -15.34 0.42 -6.83
N ILE A 80 -14.09 0.18 -7.24
CA ILE A 80 -13.76 -0.71 -8.35
C ILE A 80 -14.23 -2.12 -8.02
N ASN A 81 -15.04 -2.70 -8.91
CA ASN A 81 -15.64 -4.02 -8.70
C ASN A 81 -14.68 -5.16 -9.03
N LYS A 82 -14.05 -5.12 -10.21
CA LYS A 82 -13.08 -6.13 -10.64
C LYS A 82 -11.83 -5.47 -11.16
N CYS A 83 -10.68 -5.96 -10.73
CA CYS A 83 -9.40 -5.41 -11.15
C CYS A 83 -8.28 -6.44 -11.08
N GLU A 84 -7.20 -6.11 -11.75
CA GLU A 84 -5.89 -6.74 -11.58
C GLU A 84 -4.99 -5.73 -10.87
N ILE A 85 -4.19 -6.19 -9.91
CA ILE A 85 -3.25 -5.35 -9.19
C ILE A 85 -1.84 -5.83 -9.47
N SER A 86 -0.97 -4.90 -9.87
CA SER A 86 0.46 -5.15 -10.04
C SER A 86 1.22 -4.35 -9.00
N GLN A 87 2.13 -5.00 -8.28
CA GLN A 87 3.02 -4.34 -7.33
C GLN A 87 4.46 -4.49 -7.79
N VAL A 88 5.17 -3.37 -7.84
CA VAL A 88 6.62 -3.35 -8.03
C VAL A 88 7.24 -2.67 -6.81
N VAL A 89 8.15 -3.38 -6.13
CA VAL A 89 8.86 -2.84 -4.97
C VAL A 89 10.31 -2.60 -5.37
N TYR A 90 10.80 -1.40 -5.09
CA TYR A 90 12.21 -1.03 -5.24
C TYR A 90 12.81 -0.90 -3.85
N TYR A 91 13.68 -1.86 -3.49
CA TYR A 91 14.36 -1.86 -2.19
C TYR A 91 15.63 -1.00 -2.22
N PRO A 92 16.03 -0.42 -1.08
CA PRO A 92 17.23 0.43 -1.04
C PRO A 92 18.54 -0.36 -1.08
N THR A 93 18.51 -1.67 -0.86
CA THR A 93 19.70 -2.52 -0.81
C THR A 93 19.49 -3.78 -1.65
N ASN A 94 20.60 -4.38 -2.08
CA ASN A 94 20.59 -5.65 -2.82
C ASN A 94 20.53 -6.87 -1.88
N ARG A 95 19.81 -6.74 -0.76
CA ARG A 95 19.58 -7.87 0.15
C ARG A 95 18.61 -8.85 -0.53
N ARG A 96 18.85 -10.15 -0.30
CA ARG A 96 17.96 -11.19 -0.83
C ARG A 96 16.53 -11.04 -0.29
N HIS A 97 15.55 -10.99 -1.19
CA HIS A 97 14.14 -10.99 -0.87
C HIS A 97 13.45 -12.08 -1.69
N ASP A 98 12.68 -12.93 -1.03
CA ASP A 98 11.80 -13.85 -1.74
C ASP A 98 10.56 -13.08 -2.15
N ILE A 99 10.15 -13.25 -3.41
CA ILE A 99 9.10 -12.41 -4.00
C ILE A 99 7.76 -12.55 -3.26
N ASP A 100 7.42 -13.76 -2.83
CA ASP A 100 6.17 -14.05 -2.10
C ASP A 100 6.13 -13.39 -0.71
N ASN A 101 7.29 -13.03 -0.16
CA ASN A 101 7.36 -12.30 1.11
C ASN A 101 6.95 -10.84 0.98
N SER A 102 6.85 -10.31 -0.24
CA SER A 102 6.47 -8.91 -0.52
C SER A 102 4.97 -8.71 -0.67
N VAL A 103 4.14 -9.72 -0.43
CA VAL A 103 2.69 -9.62 -0.54
C VAL A 103 2.17 -8.43 0.29
N PRO A 104 1.43 -7.48 -0.32
CA PRO A 104 1.01 -6.25 0.35
C PRO A 104 -0.32 -6.43 1.10
N LYS A 105 -0.37 -7.32 2.06
CA LYS A 105 -1.61 -7.70 2.77
C LYS A 105 -2.34 -6.50 3.36
N PHE A 106 -1.62 -5.67 4.12
CA PHE A 106 -2.23 -4.54 4.82
C PHE A 106 -2.48 -3.34 3.89
N ILE A 107 -1.73 -3.25 2.79
CA ILE A 107 -2.00 -2.27 1.73
C ILE A 107 -3.32 -2.59 1.04
N LEU A 108 -3.55 -3.86 0.69
CA LEU A 108 -4.82 -4.31 0.08
C LEU A 108 -6.01 -4.06 1.01
N ASP A 109 -5.84 -4.32 2.31
CA ASP A 109 -6.86 -4.00 3.32
C ASP A 109 -7.17 -2.49 3.31
N GLY A 110 -6.15 -1.67 3.17
CA GLY A 110 -6.30 -0.21 3.09
C GLY A 110 -7.00 0.25 1.82
N LEU A 111 -6.74 -0.37 0.68
CA LEU A 111 -7.44 -0.06 -0.57
C LEU A 111 -8.93 -0.34 -0.44
N THR A 112 -9.30 -1.44 0.21
CA THR A 112 -10.69 -1.80 0.48
C THR A 112 -11.34 -0.78 1.39
N GLU A 113 -10.72 -0.48 2.52
CA GLU A 113 -11.29 0.45 3.50
C GLU A 113 -11.40 1.88 2.97
N SER A 114 -10.49 2.28 2.07
CA SER A 114 -10.49 3.62 1.49
C SER A 114 -11.64 3.88 0.51
N GLY A 115 -12.30 2.83 0.01
CA GLY A 115 -13.33 2.95 -1.02
C GLY A 115 -12.79 2.92 -2.45
N MET A 116 -11.49 2.68 -2.65
CA MET A 116 -10.93 2.56 -3.99
C MET A 116 -11.37 1.28 -4.67
N ILE A 117 -11.38 0.16 -3.95
CA ILE A 117 -11.88 -1.14 -4.43
C ILE A 117 -12.99 -1.62 -3.50
N ILE A 118 -13.89 -2.46 -4.02
CA ILE A 118 -15.00 -2.99 -3.23
C ILE A 118 -14.49 -3.98 -2.18
N ASP A 119 -13.62 -4.89 -2.58
CA ASP A 119 -13.00 -5.88 -1.70
C ASP A 119 -11.71 -6.39 -2.31
N ASP A 120 -10.86 -7.00 -1.50
CA ASP A 120 -9.61 -7.60 -1.94
C ASP A 120 -9.68 -9.12 -2.11
N ASP A 121 -10.88 -9.72 -2.05
CA ASP A 121 -11.07 -11.13 -2.31
C ASP A 121 -10.87 -11.49 -3.80
N SER A 122 -10.81 -12.78 -4.11
CA SER A 122 -10.52 -13.25 -5.46
C SER A 122 -11.62 -12.96 -6.49
N ARG A 123 -12.81 -12.55 -6.04
CA ARG A 123 -13.89 -12.13 -6.95
C ARG A 123 -13.69 -10.71 -7.44
N HIS A 124 -12.98 -9.89 -6.68
CA HIS A 124 -12.75 -8.47 -6.97
C HIS A 124 -11.33 -8.21 -7.47
N VAL A 125 -10.32 -8.84 -6.87
CA VAL A 125 -8.93 -8.80 -7.33
C VAL A 125 -8.60 -10.15 -7.94
N THR A 126 -8.68 -10.24 -9.27
CA THR A 126 -8.56 -11.51 -9.99
C THR A 126 -7.13 -11.91 -10.28
N ARG A 127 -6.20 -10.97 -10.19
CA ARG A 127 -4.77 -11.20 -10.38
C ARG A 127 -3.96 -10.23 -9.54
N LEU A 128 -2.95 -10.75 -8.87
CA LEU A 128 -1.95 -9.97 -8.16
C LEU A 128 -0.58 -10.36 -8.69
N THR A 129 0.15 -9.41 -9.24
CA THR A 129 1.53 -9.63 -9.69
C THR A 129 2.51 -8.91 -8.77
N LEU A 130 3.64 -9.56 -8.53
CA LEU A 130 4.67 -9.06 -7.62
C LEU A 130 6.01 -9.03 -8.35
N GLU A 131 6.71 -7.90 -8.29
CA GLU A 131 8.05 -7.73 -8.80
C GLU A 131 8.89 -6.99 -7.77
N CYS A 132 10.16 -7.34 -7.67
CA CYS A 132 11.10 -6.74 -6.73
C CYS A 132 12.38 -6.35 -7.45
N TYR A 133 12.84 -5.13 -7.22
CA TYR A 133 14.07 -4.58 -7.79
C TYR A 133 14.82 -3.80 -6.71
N VAL A 134 15.95 -3.18 -7.08
CA VAL A 134 16.75 -2.34 -6.19
C VAL A 134 16.84 -0.94 -6.78
N ASP A 135 16.56 0.06 -5.97
CA ASP A 135 16.82 1.47 -6.28
C ASP A 135 17.24 2.18 -4.99
N LYS A 136 18.56 2.37 -4.84
CA LYS A 136 19.12 3.00 -3.64
C LYS A 136 18.70 4.45 -3.46
N GLU A 137 18.53 5.15 -4.58
CA GLU A 137 18.22 6.59 -4.57
C GLU A 137 16.75 6.87 -4.27
N ASN A 138 15.87 5.97 -4.71
CA ASN A 138 14.44 6.18 -4.54
C ASN A 138 13.72 4.85 -4.26
N PRO A 139 13.90 4.28 -3.06
CA PRO A 139 13.13 3.10 -2.67
C PRO A 139 11.65 3.45 -2.64
N ARG A 140 10.82 2.53 -3.14
CA ARG A 140 9.40 2.81 -3.27
C ARG A 140 8.59 1.56 -3.58
N THR A 141 7.27 1.65 -3.40
CA THR A 141 6.29 0.70 -3.89
C THR A 141 5.44 1.37 -4.95
N GLU A 142 5.33 0.77 -6.11
CA GLU A 142 4.43 1.21 -7.17
C GLU A 142 3.31 0.19 -7.33
N LEU A 143 2.06 0.67 -7.25
CA LEU A 143 0.89 -0.15 -7.47
C LEU A 143 0.15 0.33 -8.70
N THR A 144 -0.23 -0.60 -9.56
CA THR A 144 -1.11 -0.32 -10.70
C THR A 144 -2.37 -1.14 -10.54
N ILE A 145 -3.52 -0.47 -10.52
CA ILE A 145 -4.83 -1.09 -10.44
C ILE A 145 -5.47 -0.96 -11.82
N LYS A 146 -5.65 -2.09 -12.50
CA LYS A 146 -6.26 -2.16 -13.83
C LYS A 146 -7.69 -2.66 -13.70
N LEU A 147 -8.64 -1.85 -14.16
CA LEU A 147 -10.06 -2.23 -14.14
C LEU A 147 -10.33 -3.32 -15.16
N LEU A 148 -11.17 -4.27 -14.76
CA LEU A 148 -11.69 -5.31 -15.63
C LEU A 148 -13.19 -5.08 -15.83
N LYS A 149 -13.64 -5.44 -17.02
CA LYS A 149 -15.08 -5.36 -17.37
C LYS A 149 -15.84 -6.57 -16.86
#